data_d021309eaa78b5b35f38cab95c2a3002
#
_entry.id   d021309eaa78b5b35f38cab95c2a3002
#
_cell.length_a   1.000
_cell.length_b   1.000
_cell.length_c   1.000
_cell.angle_alpha   90.00
_cell.angle_beta   90.00
_cell.angle_gamma   90.00
#
_symmetry.space_group_name_H-M   'P 1'
#
loop_
_entity.id
_entity.type
_entity.pdbx_description
1 polymer ?
#
loop_
_entity_poly.entity_id
_entity_poly.type
_entity_poly.pdbx_seq_one_letter_code
_entity_poly.pdbx_strand_id
1 'polypeptide(L)'
;MKFRPALVLLLAFTATCALAQSAADLGAGKARKAASWPLTFTPEEAQAAQLSARFLTRFHYDAQPLDDAMSARIYSAYFKLLDSEKVFFTQADMAKFAPLKTQLDDAIWNQDLSAPFAVFNLYVQRAVERMSYARGLLKQGFDFAADESYAFDREHADWPKDQAALDELWRKRTKNDWLRLKLAGKDDAEIRKTLDKRYAGYIERVRQLDGQDAFQTFMT
;
A
#
# COMPACT_ATOMS: atom_id res chain seq x y z
N MET A 1 -72.23 34.90 25.37
CA MET A 1 -71.40 35.44 24.27
C MET A 1 -70.41 34.39 23.88
N LYS A 2 -70.43 33.98 22.60
CA LYS A 2 -69.70 32.88 22.02
C LYS A 2 -68.28 33.37 21.65
N PHE A 3 -67.22 32.70 22.09
CA PHE A 3 -65.87 32.81 21.44
C PHE A 3 -65.42 31.44 21.00
N ARG A 4 -65.18 31.31 19.72
CA ARG A 4 -64.56 30.17 19.03
C ARG A 4 -63.07 30.30 19.14
N PRO A 5 -62.37 29.22 19.40
CA PRO A 5 -60.95 29.10 18.92
C PRO A 5 -60.94 28.05 17.82
N ALA A 6 -60.61 28.48 16.63
CA ALA A 6 -60.24 27.62 15.56
C ALA A 6 -58.96 28.16 14.93
N LEU A 7 -58.08 27.25 14.56
CA LEU A 7 -56.94 27.48 13.67
C LEU A 7 -55.61 27.89 14.30
N VAL A 8 -54.94 26.95 14.99
CA VAL A 8 -53.44 26.85 15.01
C VAL A 8 -53.11 25.36 15.12
N LEU A 9 -53.16 24.62 14.02
CA LEU A 9 -52.55 23.27 13.95
C LEU A 9 -52.41 22.86 12.50
N LEU A 10 -51.41 23.43 11.79
CA LEU A 10 -50.91 22.86 10.52
C LEU A 10 -49.64 23.58 10.06
N LEU A 11 -48.54 23.46 10.79
CA LEU A 11 -47.21 23.86 10.29
C LEU A 11 -46.08 23.19 11.09
N ALA A 12 -46.15 21.87 11.29
CA ALA A 12 -45.07 21.13 11.97
C ALA A 12 -44.78 19.76 11.34
N PHE A 13 -45.03 19.57 10.05
CA PHE A 13 -44.83 18.24 9.45
C PHE A 13 -44.00 18.22 8.15
N THR A 14 -43.25 19.29 7.81
CA THR A 14 -42.43 19.30 6.59
C THR A 14 -40.91 19.41 6.82
N ALA A 15 -40.46 19.51 8.08
CA ALA A 15 -39.02 19.66 8.37
C ALA A 15 -38.28 18.35 8.69
N THR A 16 -38.96 17.22 8.85
CA THR A 16 -38.32 15.94 9.23
C THR A 16 -37.95 15.04 8.08
N CYS A 17 -38.37 15.29 6.85
CA CYS A 17 -37.98 14.51 5.69
C CYS A 17 -36.62 14.94 5.05
N ALA A 18 -36.19 16.19 5.24
CA ALA A 18 -34.97 16.69 4.63
C ALA A 18 -33.67 16.23 5.36
N LEU A 19 -33.76 15.92 6.65
CA LEU A 19 -32.63 15.45 7.45
C LEU A 19 -32.36 13.94 7.32
N ALA A 20 -33.35 13.16 6.88
CA ALA A 20 -33.16 11.72 6.66
C ALA A 20 -32.49 11.38 5.31
N GLN A 21 -32.57 12.26 4.32
CA GLN A 21 -31.93 12.07 3.03
C GLN A 21 -30.40 12.39 3.06
N SER A 22 -29.99 13.31 3.93
CA SER A 22 -28.57 13.67 4.08
C SER A 22 -27.74 12.60 4.83
N ALA A 23 -28.36 11.75 5.65
CA ALA A 23 -27.69 10.66 6.36
C ALA A 23 -27.57 9.38 5.51
N ALA A 24 -28.41 9.22 4.49
CA ALA A 24 -28.33 8.06 3.58
C ALA A 24 -27.22 8.19 2.54
N ASP A 25 -26.82 9.42 2.19
CA ASP A 25 -25.72 9.68 1.24
C ASP A 25 -24.31 9.55 1.87
N LEU A 26 -24.19 9.58 3.20
CA LEU A 26 -22.94 9.38 3.91
C LEU A 26 -22.58 7.90 4.16
N GLY A 27 -23.50 6.98 3.87
CA GLY A 27 -23.33 5.54 4.10
C GLY A 27 -23.19 4.68 2.85
N ALA A 28 -23.38 5.24 1.66
CA ALA A 28 -23.12 4.54 0.42
C ALA A 28 -21.62 4.69 0.07
N GLY A 29 -20.76 3.91 0.72
CA GLY A 29 -19.42 3.68 0.22
C GLY A 29 -19.57 3.26 -1.24
N LYS A 30 -19.15 4.14 -2.18
CA LYS A 30 -19.08 3.79 -3.61
C LYS A 30 -18.38 2.43 -3.68
N ALA A 31 -19.09 1.41 -4.16
CA ALA A 31 -18.48 0.11 -4.43
C ALA A 31 -17.22 0.38 -5.27
N ARG A 32 -16.05 0.13 -4.68
CA ARG A 32 -14.76 0.35 -5.37
C ARG A 32 -14.80 -0.51 -6.63
N LYS A 33 -14.77 0.15 -7.77
CA LYS A 33 -14.68 -0.54 -9.06
C LYS A 33 -13.38 -1.35 -9.04
N ALA A 34 -13.44 -2.62 -9.42
CA ALA A 34 -12.25 -3.45 -9.49
C ALA A 34 -11.19 -2.70 -10.32
N ALA A 35 -9.99 -2.55 -9.75
CA ALA A 35 -8.91 -1.83 -10.41
C ALA A 35 -8.50 -2.57 -11.67
N SER A 36 -8.31 -1.83 -12.76
CA SER A 36 -7.68 -2.38 -13.97
C SER A 36 -6.16 -2.39 -13.76
N TRP A 37 -5.54 -3.54 -14.00
CA TRP A 37 -4.10 -3.68 -13.92
C TRP A 37 -3.46 -3.60 -15.31
N PRO A 38 -2.27 -2.96 -15.46
CA PRO A 38 -1.53 -2.20 -14.44
C PRO A 38 -2.26 -0.92 -14.01
N LEU A 39 -2.02 -0.48 -12.76
CA LEU A 39 -2.54 0.79 -12.27
C LEU A 39 -1.91 1.95 -13.02
N THR A 40 -2.72 2.96 -13.32
CA THR A 40 -2.30 4.17 -14.01
C THR A 40 -2.79 5.39 -13.23
N PHE A 41 -2.05 6.49 -13.33
CA PHE A 41 -2.46 7.78 -12.77
C PHE A 41 -3.48 8.49 -13.66
N THR A 42 -4.21 9.44 -13.09
CA THR A 42 -5.11 10.34 -13.83
C THR A 42 -4.43 11.69 -14.05
N PRO A 43 -4.88 12.48 -15.05
CA PRO A 43 -4.39 13.86 -15.26
C PRO A 43 -4.56 14.74 -14.02
N GLU A 44 -5.64 14.55 -13.26
CA GLU A 44 -5.93 15.29 -12.04
C GLU A 44 -4.93 14.97 -10.93
N GLU A 45 -4.53 13.69 -10.78
CA GLU A 45 -3.48 13.27 -9.84
C GLU A 45 -2.12 13.87 -10.22
N ALA A 46 -1.77 13.84 -11.48
CA ALA A 46 -0.53 14.44 -11.98
C ALA A 46 -0.50 15.96 -11.77
N GLN A 47 -1.61 16.64 -12.01
CA GLN A 47 -1.76 18.07 -11.74
C GLN A 47 -1.67 18.35 -10.23
N ALA A 48 -2.30 17.53 -9.39
CA ALA A 48 -2.25 17.66 -7.93
C ALA A 48 -0.83 17.50 -7.40
N ALA A 49 -0.05 16.55 -7.92
CA ALA A 49 1.37 16.39 -7.57
C ALA A 49 2.18 17.64 -7.91
N GLN A 50 2.03 18.17 -9.13
CA GLN A 50 2.73 19.39 -9.56
C GLN A 50 2.33 20.62 -8.72
N LEU A 51 1.04 20.80 -8.42
CA LEU A 51 0.57 21.90 -7.58
C LEU A 51 1.13 21.78 -6.16
N SER A 52 1.11 20.58 -5.57
CA SER A 52 1.70 20.34 -4.25
C SER A 52 3.18 20.70 -4.22
N ALA A 53 3.94 20.31 -5.24
CA ALA A 53 5.34 20.66 -5.38
C ALA A 53 5.54 22.17 -5.47
N ARG A 54 4.73 22.89 -6.27
CA ARG A 54 4.79 24.37 -6.36
C ARG A 54 4.52 25.05 -5.02
N PHE A 55 3.54 24.55 -4.24
CA PHE A 55 3.25 25.10 -2.92
C PHE A 55 4.38 24.83 -1.94
N LEU A 56 4.89 23.62 -1.88
CA LEU A 56 5.95 23.24 -0.94
C LEU A 56 7.26 23.96 -1.24
N THR A 57 7.66 24.06 -2.50
CA THR A 57 8.91 24.74 -2.91
C THR A 57 8.86 26.26 -2.75
N ARG A 58 7.65 26.86 -2.64
CA ARG A 58 7.51 28.32 -2.59
C ARG A 58 7.01 28.86 -1.25
N PHE A 59 6.13 28.14 -0.58
CA PHE A 59 5.39 28.66 0.58
C PHE A 59 5.62 27.87 1.87
N HIS A 60 6.35 26.74 1.81
CA HIS A 60 6.71 26.03 3.02
C HIS A 60 7.71 26.86 3.84
N TYR A 61 7.62 26.83 5.19
CA TYR A 61 8.52 27.58 6.07
C TYR A 61 10.01 27.20 5.89
N ASP A 62 10.27 25.95 5.49
CA ASP A 62 11.59 25.43 5.11
C ASP A 62 11.52 24.97 3.66
N ALA A 63 11.30 25.94 2.75
CA ALA A 63 11.15 25.66 1.33
C ALA A 63 12.47 25.12 0.75
N GLN A 64 12.40 23.92 0.17
CA GLN A 64 13.52 23.28 -0.53
C GLN A 64 13.21 23.21 -2.03
N PRO A 65 14.20 23.32 -2.90
CA PRO A 65 14.00 23.12 -4.33
C PRO A 65 13.59 21.66 -4.60
N LEU A 66 12.76 21.45 -5.58
CA LEU A 66 12.49 20.14 -6.15
C LEU A 66 13.43 19.92 -7.33
N ASP A 67 14.58 19.33 -7.06
CA ASP A 67 15.72 19.09 -7.94
C ASP A 67 16.20 17.63 -7.79
N ASP A 68 17.31 17.26 -8.47
CA ASP A 68 17.91 15.93 -8.41
C ASP A 68 18.23 15.47 -6.96
N ALA A 69 18.64 16.39 -6.09
CA ALA A 69 18.92 16.05 -4.70
C ALA A 69 17.61 15.69 -3.94
N MET A 70 16.54 16.43 -4.19
CA MET A 70 15.22 16.12 -3.64
C MET A 70 14.66 14.84 -4.28
N SER A 71 14.85 14.65 -5.59
CA SER A 71 14.48 13.42 -6.31
C SER A 71 15.13 12.20 -5.66
N ALA A 72 16.42 12.26 -5.31
CA ALA A 72 17.11 11.17 -4.61
C ALA A 72 16.53 10.87 -3.22
N ARG A 73 16.09 11.90 -2.51
CA ARG A 73 15.42 11.75 -1.20
C ARG A 73 14.04 11.11 -1.37
N ILE A 74 13.23 11.58 -2.33
CA ILE A 74 11.92 11.00 -2.65
C ILE A 74 12.08 9.54 -3.04
N TYR A 75 13.04 9.21 -3.92
CA TYR A 75 13.37 7.84 -4.31
C TYR A 75 13.61 6.96 -3.08
N SER A 76 14.48 7.39 -2.20
CA SER A 76 14.87 6.63 -1.01
C SER A 76 13.68 6.43 -0.06
N ALA A 77 12.88 7.47 0.17
CA ALA A 77 11.69 7.42 1.01
C ALA A 77 10.62 6.48 0.42
N TYR A 78 10.40 6.58 -0.89
CA TYR A 78 9.40 5.77 -1.59
C TYR A 78 9.72 4.28 -1.53
N PHE A 79 10.96 3.88 -1.84
CA PHE A 79 11.38 2.49 -1.72
C PHE A 79 11.40 1.99 -0.27
N LYS A 80 11.76 2.83 0.70
CA LYS A 80 11.66 2.50 2.12
C LYS A 80 10.20 2.29 2.54
N LEU A 81 9.27 3.08 2.03
CA LEU A 81 7.83 2.94 2.33
C LEU A 81 7.27 1.63 1.77
N LEU A 82 7.66 1.26 0.53
CA LEU A 82 7.17 0.05 -0.13
C LEU A 82 7.82 -1.24 0.40
N ASP A 83 9.11 -1.20 0.72
CA ASP A 83 9.91 -2.39 1.07
C ASP A 83 10.97 -2.09 2.13
N SER A 84 10.55 -1.65 3.32
CA SER A 84 11.46 -1.30 4.43
C SER A 84 12.35 -2.46 4.88
N GLU A 85 11.84 -3.71 4.82
CA GLU A 85 12.56 -4.92 5.18
C GLU A 85 13.35 -5.53 4.02
N LYS A 86 13.27 -4.97 2.81
CA LYS A 86 13.95 -5.44 1.59
C LYS A 86 13.66 -6.93 1.29
N VAL A 87 12.36 -7.25 1.27
CA VAL A 87 11.86 -8.62 1.11
C VAL A 87 11.02 -8.82 -0.15
N PHE A 88 10.76 -7.76 -0.92
CA PHE A 88 9.96 -7.83 -2.15
C PHE A 88 10.79 -7.62 -3.40
N PHE A 89 11.65 -6.58 -3.42
CA PHE A 89 12.49 -6.30 -4.58
C PHE A 89 13.80 -7.08 -4.56
N THR A 90 14.39 -7.25 -5.75
CA THR A 90 15.75 -7.75 -5.94
C THR A 90 16.69 -6.61 -6.34
N GLN A 91 18.01 -6.84 -6.31
CA GLN A 91 18.99 -5.88 -6.82
C GLN A 91 18.75 -5.54 -8.30
N ALA A 92 18.28 -6.51 -9.10
CA ALA A 92 17.93 -6.26 -10.50
C ALA A 92 16.72 -5.32 -10.64
N ASP A 93 15.69 -5.46 -9.78
CA ASP A 93 14.56 -4.53 -9.73
C ASP A 93 15.05 -3.12 -9.35
N MET A 94 15.94 -3.00 -8.36
CA MET A 94 16.52 -1.72 -7.94
C MET A 94 17.37 -1.08 -9.02
N ALA A 95 18.17 -1.87 -9.75
CA ALA A 95 18.96 -1.39 -10.87
C ALA A 95 18.09 -0.84 -12.00
N LYS A 96 16.96 -1.47 -12.30
CA LYS A 96 15.99 -1.01 -13.28
C LYS A 96 15.46 0.39 -12.97
N PHE A 97 15.23 0.69 -11.70
CA PHE A 97 14.68 1.98 -11.25
C PHE A 97 15.75 2.97 -10.77
N ALA A 98 17.03 2.63 -10.83
CA ALA A 98 18.11 3.52 -10.41
C ALA A 98 18.10 4.90 -11.09
N PRO A 99 17.72 5.05 -12.40
CA PRO A 99 17.61 6.35 -13.03
C PRO A 99 16.63 7.31 -12.35
N LEU A 100 15.60 6.78 -11.68
CA LEU A 100 14.60 7.61 -10.98
C LEU A 100 15.18 8.44 -9.83
N LYS A 101 16.40 8.14 -9.38
CA LYS A 101 17.10 8.94 -8.36
C LYS A 101 17.26 10.41 -8.75
N THR A 102 17.29 10.70 -10.04
CA THR A 102 17.45 12.06 -10.58
C THR A 102 16.34 12.44 -11.58
N GLN A 103 15.20 11.75 -11.56
CA GLN A 103 14.13 11.96 -12.54
C GLN A 103 12.74 12.10 -11.91
N LEU A 104 12.58 11.92 -10.60
CA LEU A 104 11.27 12.04 -9.96
C LEU A 104 10.80 13.49 -9.86
N ASP A 105 11.71 14.43 -9.72
CA ASP A 105 11.43 15.87 -9.80
C ASP A 105 10.89 16.25 -11.18
N ASP A 106 11.55 15.81 -12.25
CA ASP A 106 11.12 16.00 -13.63
C ASP A 106 9.75 15.34 -13.89
N ALA A 107 9.54 14.13 -13.39
CA ALA A 107 8.26 13.43 -13.47
C ALA A 107 7.11 14.26 -12.87
N ILE A 108 7.34 14.85 -11.70
CA ILE A 108 6.36 15.71 -11.03
C ILE A 108 6.14 17.02 -11.82
N TRP A 109 7.23 17.68 -12.24
CA TRP A 109 7.14 18.93 -12.99
C TRP A 109 6.45 18.76 -14.35
N ASN A 110 6.70 17.65 -15.01
CA ASN A 110 6.12 17.33 -16.33
C ASN A 110 4.73 16.66 -16.24
N GLN A 111 4.20 16.46 -15.03
CA GLN A 111 2.91 15.77 -14.81
C GLN A 111 2.90 14.35 -15.39
N ASP A 112 4.03 13.65 -15.38
CA ASP A 112 4.17 12.26 -15.81
C ASP A 112 4.55 11.35 -14.64
N LEU A 113 3.55 10.75 -14.02
CA LEU A 113 3.74 9.82 -12.90
C LEU A 113 3.88 8.35 -13.34
N SER A 114 4.16 8.09 -14.62
CA SER A 114 4.32 6.72 -15.15
C SER A 114 5.38 5.93 -14.40
N ALA A 115 6.51 6.56 -14.07
CA ALA A 115 7.63 5.91 -13.41
C ALA A 115 7.32 5.50 -11.95
N PRO A 116 6.82 6.37 -11.05
CA PRO A 116 6.40 5.95 -9.72
C PRO A 116 5.27 4.90 -9.75
N PHE A 117 4.32 4.99 -10.69
CA PHE A 117 3.30 3.96 -10.86
C PHE A 117 3.88 2.61 -11.33
N ALA A 118 4.90 2.62 -12.19
CA ALA A 118 5.60 1.40 -12.58
C ALA A 118 6.30 0.72 -11.38
N VAL A 119 6.89 1.50 -10.47
CA VAL A 119 7.47 0.98 -9.21
C VAL A 119 6.37 0.35 -8.35
N PHE A 120 5.24 1.04 -8.16
CA PHE A 120 4.13 0.53 -7.36
C PHE A 120 3.53 -0.75 -7.94
N ASN A 121 3.31 -0.79 -9.25
CA ASN A 121 2.82 -1.99 -9.94
C ASN A 121 3.76 -3.18 -9.75
N LEU A 122 5.08 -2.96 -9.85
CA LEU A 122 6.04 -4.03 -9.59
C LEU A 122 6.00 -4.47 -8.12
N TYR A 123 5.89 -3.55 -7.17
CA TYR A 123 5.72 -3.88 -5.75
C TYR A 123 4.53 -4.81 -5.52
N VAL A 124 3.36 -4.46 -6.06
CA VAL A 124 2.15 -5.28 -5.94
C VAL A 124 2.35 -6.67 -6.54
N GLN A 125 2.94 -6.75 -7.73
CA GLN A 125 3.26 -8.02 -8.36
C GLN A 125 4.18 -8.87 -7.47
N ARG A 126 5.29 -8.29 -6.98
CA ARG A 126 6.25 -8.98 -6.11
C ARG A 126 5.61 -9.43 -4.79
N ALA A 127 4.76 -8.58 -4.18
CA ALA A 127 4.06 -8.92 -2.95
C ALA A 127 3.13 -10.13 -3.14
N VAL A 128 2.36 -10.17 -4.22
CA VAL A 128 1.49 -11.31 -4.54
C VAL A 128 2.32 -12.57 -4.81
N GLU A 129 3.41 -12.47 -5.59
CA GLU A 129 4.32 -13.59 -5.87
C GLU A 129 4.91 -14.17 -4.59
N ARG A 130 5.42 -13.30 -3.71
CA ARG A 130 6.08 -13.72 -2.45
C ARG A 130 5.10 -14.35 -1.46
N MET A 131 3.93 -13.77 -1.27
CA MET A 131 2.90 -14.37 -0.42
C MET A 131 2.39 -15.70 -0.97
N SER A 132 2.26 -15.82 -2.30
CA SER A 132 1.87 -17.08 -2.95
C SER A 132 2.95 -18.15 -2.79
N TYR A 133 4.22 -17.78 -2.93
CA TYR A 133 5.36 -18.66 -2.66
C TYR A 133 5.36 -19.17 -1.22
N ALA A 134 5.20 -18.24 -0.24
CA ALA A 134 5.11 -18.60 1.17
C ALA A 134 3.96 -19.61 1.45
N ARG A 135 2.79 -19.39 0.85
CA ARG A 135 1.66 -20.35 0.94
C ARG A 135 2.01 -21.72 0.36
N GLY A 136 2.80 -21.76 -0.72
CA GLY A 136 3.33 -23.00 -1.27
C GLY A 136 4.20 -23.78 -0.28
N LEU A 137 5.09 -23.07 0.43
CA LEU A 137 5.98 -23.65 1.44
C LEU A 137 5.23 -24.27 2.62
N LEU A 138 4.09 -23.69 3.02
CA LEU A 138 3.27 -24.24 4.11
C LEU A 138 2.78 -25.68 3.84
N LYS A 139 2.64 -26.07 2.57
CA LYS A 139 2.19 -27.43 2.21
C LYS A 139 3.26 -28.47 2.48
N GLN A 140 4.52 -28.10 2.30
CA GLN A 140 5.67 -28.99 2.47
C GLN A 140 6.08 -29.12 3.95
N GLY A 141 5.85 -28.07 4.75
CA GLY A 141 6.36 -27.95 6.11
C GLY A 141 7.85 -27.61 6.15
N PHE A 142 8.43 -27.69 7.36
CA PHE A 142 9.82 -27.27 7.58
C PHE A 142 10.55 -28.27 8.47
N ASP A 143 11.82 -28.51 8.17
CA ASP A 143 12.76 -29.20 9.07
C ASP A 143 13.32 -28.18 10.10
N PHE A 144 13.07 -28.44 11.38
CA PHE A 144 13.54 -27.62 12.49
C PHE A 144 14.81 -28.16 13.14
N ALA A 145 15.36 -29.30 12.68
CA ALA A 145 16.63 -29.83 13.16
C ALA A 145 17.83 -29.13 12.49
N ALA A 146 17.63 -28.50 11.32
CA ALA A 146 18.67 -27.77 10.62
C ALA A 146 19.05 -26.49 11.40
N ASP A 147 20.35 -26.33 11.65
CA ASP A 147 20.91 -25.13 12.29
C ASP A 147 20.96 -23.99 11.26
N GLU A 148 20.01 -23.08 11.35
CA GLU A 148 19.91 -21.92 10.48
C GLU A 148 19.32 -20.71 11.21
N SER A 149 19.67 -19.51 10.77
CA SER A 149 19.23 -18.26 11.34
C SER A 149 18.42 -17.42 10.37
N TYR A 150 17.53 -16.58 10.93
CA TYR A 150 16.80 -15.56 10.20
C TYR A 150 16.97 -14.20 10.88
N ALA A 151 17.47 -13.21 10.16
CA ALA A 151 17.61 -11.85 10.66
C ALA A 151 16.26 -11.11 10.56
N PHE A 152 15.73 -10.68 11.69
CA PHE A 152 14.48 -9.90 11.76
C PHE A 152 14.65 -8.46 11.32
N ASP A 153 15.71 -7.81 11.83
CA ASP A 153 16.04 -6.46 11.43
C ASP A 153 16.79 -6.50 10.10
N ARG A 154 16.12 -5.98 9.09
CA ARG A 154 16.64 -5.91 7.73
C ARG A 154 16.67 -4.49 7.18
N GLU A 155 16.43 -3.48 7.99
CA GLU A 155 16.44 -2.09 7.53
C GLU A 155 17.77 -1.72 6.83
N HIS A 156 18.88 -2.22 7.35
CA HIS A 156 20.23 -1.97 6.81
C HIS A 156 20.78 -3.12 5.94
N ALA A 157 20.00 -4.18 5.69
CA ALA A 157 20.42 -5.25 4.80
C ALA A 157 20.42 -4.81 3.33
N ASP A 158 21.15 -5.49 2.47
CA ASP A 158 21.00 -5.33 1.03
C ASP A 158 19.74 -6.00 0.50
N TRP A 159 19.21 -5.52 -0.63
CA TRP A 159 18.20 -6.27 -1.38
C TRP A 159 18.78 -7.61 -1.84
N PRO A 160 17.96 -8.68 -1.85
CA PRO A 160 18.39 -9.97 -2.38
C PRO A 160 18.98 -9.85 -3.77
N LYS A 161 20.10 -10.53 -3.99
CA LYS A 161 20.87 -10.44 -5.24
C LYS A 161 20.03 -10.85 -6.46
N ASP A 162 19.28 -11.93 -6.31
CA ASP A 162 18.50 -12.55 -7.36
C ASP A 162 17.27 -13.27 -6.79
N GLN A 163 16.52 -13.93 -7.67
CA GLN A 163 15.32 -14.67 -7.30
C GLN A 163 15.63 -15.80 -6.32
N ALA A 164 16.74 -16.52 -6.48
CA ALA A 164 17.11 -17.63 -5.59
C ALA A 164 17.40 -17.13 -4.17
N ALA A 165 18.12 -16.02 -4.04
CA ALA A 165 18.37 -15.38 -2.74
C ALA A 165 17.07 -14.86 -2.10
N LEU A 166 16.14 -14.33 -2.91
CA LEU A 166 14.83 -13.88 -2.45
C LEU A 166 13.95 -15.08 -2.01
N ASP A 167 13.98 -16.19 -2.73
CA ASP A 167 13.25 -17.42 -2.39
C ASP A 167 13.78 -18.00 -1.07
N GLU A 168 15.10 -18.05 -0.87
CA GLU A 168 15.70 -18.52 0.37
C GLU A 168 15.37 -17.60 1.55
N LEU A 169 15.36 -16.28 1.35
CA LEU A 169 14.92 -15.32 2.36
C LEU A 169 13.48 -15.59 2.79
N TRP A 170 12.58 -15.81 1.83
CA TRP A 170 11.17 -16.09 2.12
C TRP A 170 10.96 -17.47 2.72
N ARG A 171 11.77 -18.45 2.36
CA ARG A 171 11.76 -19.76 3.02
C ARG A 171 12.07 -19.62 4.52
N LYS A 172 13.16 -18.91 4.85
CA LYS A 172 13.56 -18.66 6.25
C LYS A 172 12.52 -17.83 7.00
N ARG A 173 11.96 -16.79 6.37
CA ARG A 173 10.89 -15.96 6.94
C ARG A 173 9.66 -16.80 7.28
N THR A 174 9.19 -17.62 6.34
CA THR A 174 8.02 -18.47 6.53
C THR A 174 8.27 -19.54 7.59
N LYS A 175 9.46 -20.16 7.61
CA LYS A 175 9.88 -21.11 8.67
C LYS A 175 9.88 -20.43 10.03
N ASN A 176 10.37 -19.19 10.13
CA ASN A 176 10.35 -18.43 11.36
C ASN A 176 8.92 -18.08 11.81
N ASP A 177 8.02 -17.67 10.90
CA ASP A 177 6.61 -17.45 11.23
C ASP A 177 5.95 -18.74 11.79
N TRP A 178 6.28 -19.88 11.20
CA TRP A 178 5.84 -21.18 11.70
C TRP A 178 6.39 -21.49 13.10
N LEU A 179 7.72 -21.34 13.28
CA LEU A 179 8.39 -21.59 14.54
C LEU A 179 7.78 -20.77 15.69
N ARG A 180 7.50 -19.49 15.45
CA ARG A 180 6.87 -18.61 16.45
C ARG A 180 5.51 -19.13 16.93
N LEU A 181 4.68 -19.64 16.01
CA LEU A 181 3.38 -20.22 16.38
C LEU A 181 3.54 -21.58 17.08
N LYS A 182 4.54 -22.38 16.70
CA LYS A 182 4.87 -23.65 17.35
C LYS A 182 5.32 -23.43 18.78
N LEU A 183 6.18 -22.45 19.03
CA LEU A 183 6.61 -22.06 20.38
C LEU A 183 5.46 -21.48 21.21
N ALA A 184 4.43 -20.92 20.57
CA ALA A 184 3.19 -20.49 21.22
C ALA A 184 2.20 -21.65 21.48
N GLY A 185 2.62 -22.93 21.30
CA GLY A 185 1.86 -24.13 21.62
C GLY A 185 0.85 -24.57 20.58
N LYS A 186 0.88 -24.02 19.35
CA LYS A 186 -0.01 -24.45 18.27
C LYS A 186 0.48 -25.72 17.60
N ASP A 187 -0.46 -26.59 17.23
CA ASP A 187 -0.15 -27.75 16.39
C ASP A 187 0.06 -27.36 14.92
N ASP A 188 0.66 -28.27 14.15
CA ASP A 188 1.05 -28.00 12.75
C ASP A 188 -0.16 -27.74 11.83
N ALA A 189 -1.33 -28.31 12.11
CA ALA A 189 -2.54 -28.07 11.31
C ALA A 189 -3.10 -26.66 11.57
N GLU A 190 -3.12 -26.25 12.82
CA GLU A 190 -3.54 -24.92 13.24
C GLU A 190 -2.58 -23.82 12.73
N ILE A 191 -1.27 -24.10 12.75
CA ILE A 191 -0.23 -23.21 12.22
C ILE A 191 -0.44 -23.00 10.73
N ARG A 192 -0.57 -24.07 9.94
CA ARG A 192 -0.83 -23.99 8.49
C ARG A 192 -2.06 -23.13 8.20
N LYS A 193 -3.18 -23.44 8.85
CA LYS A 193 -4.44 -22.69 8.67
C LYS A 193 -4.27 -21.21 8.99
N THR A 194 -3.56 -20.88 10.08
CA THR A 194 -3.35 -19.51 10.52
C THR A 194 -2.48 -18.74 9.54
N LEU A 195 -1.36 -19.31 9.10
CA LEU A 195 -0.43 -18.65 8.17
C LEU A 195 -1.02 -18.56 6.77
N ASP A 196 -1.70 -19.62 6.28
CA ASP A 196 -2.37 -19.56 4.98
C ASP A 196 -3.42 -18.44 4.94
N LYS A 197 -4.26 -18.33 5.99
CA LYS A 197 -5.24 -17.24 6.09
C LYS A 197 -4.57 -15.86 6.13
N ARG A 198 -3.44 -15.72 6.84
CA ARG A 198 -2.68 -14.46 6.93
C ARG A 198 -2.15 -14.04 5.56
N TYR A 199 -1.48 -14.95 4.85
CA TYR A 199 -0.90 -14.67 3.54
C TYR A 199 -1.97 -14.49 2.46
N ALA A 200 -3.05 -15.28 2.48
CA ALA A 200 -4.20 -15.08 1.61
C ALA A 200 -4.84 -13.71 1.82
N GLY A 201 -5.08 -13.32 3.07
CA GLY A 201 -5.63 -12.00 3.39
C GLY A 201 -4.72 -10.84 2.99
N TYR A 202 -3.40 -11.04 2.98
CA TYR A 202 -2.47 -10.04 2.45
C TYR A 202 -2.62 -9.90 0.92
N ILE A 203 -2.66 -11.01 0.20
CA ILE A 203 -2.86 -11.03 -1.26
C ILE A 203 -4.15 -10.31 -1.63
N GLU A 204 -5.25 -10.60 -0.92
CA GLU A 204 -6.54 -9.94 -1.19
C GLU A 204 -6.48 -8.43 -0.96
N ARG A 205 -5.85 -7.96 0.12
CA ARG A 205 -5.68 -6.52 0.37
C ARG A 205 -4.85 -5.84 -0.72
N VAL A 206 -3.74 -6.46 -1.14
CA VAL A 206 -2.88 -5.89 -2.18
C VAL A 206 -3.59 -5.84 -3.54
N ARG A 207 -4.43 -6.83 -3.85
CA ARG A 207 -5.24 -6.84 -5.07
C ARG A 207 -6.37 -5.83 -5.09
N GLN A 208 -6.76 -5.31 -3.93
CA GLN A 208 -7.78 -4.27 -3.80
C GLN A 208 -7.22 -2.85 -3.96
N LEU A 209 -5.90 -2.70 -4.01
CA LEU A 209 -5.26 -1.42 -4.26
C LEU A 209 -5.63 -0.88 -5.63
N ASP A 210 -5.87 0.42 -5.72
CA ASP A 210 -6.22 1.11 -6.95
C ASP A 210 -5.23 2.24 -7.29
N GLY A 211 -5.49 3.01 -8.35
CA GLY A 211 -4.63 4.11 -8.79
C GLY A 211 -4.51 5.20 -7.72
N GLN A 212 -5.59 5.47 -6.98
CA GLN A 212 -5.57 6.45 -5.90
C GLN A 212 -4.67 6.00 -4.74
N ASP A 213 -4.67 4.71 -4.40
CA ASP A 213 -3.76 4.17 -3.36
C ASP A 213 -2.30 4.31 -3.81
N ALA A 214 -2.00 4.02 -5.09
CA ALA A 214 -0.67 4.21 -5.67
C ALA A 214 -0.23 5.67 -5.62
N PHE A 215 -1.10 6.58 -6.01
CA PHE A 215 -0.87 8.03 -5.97
C PHE A 215 -0.62 8.52 -4.53
N GLN A 216 -1.49 8.17 -3.59
CA GLN A 216 -1.33 8.56 -2.19
C GLN A 216 -0.04 8.03 -1.59
N THR A 217 0.33 6.78 -1.90
CA THR A 217 1.58 6.18 -1.42
C THR A 217 2.80 6.93 -1.95
N PHE A 218 2.77 7.39 -3.19
CA PHE A 218 3.86 8.20 -3.77
C PHE A 218 3.94 9.60 -3.17
N MET A 219 2.81 10.22 -2.83
CA MET A 219 2.73 11.59 -2.31
C MET A 219 2.92 11.70 -0.79
N THR A 220 3.10 10.58 -0.06
CA THR A 220 3.35 10.56 1.39
C THR A 220 4.83 10.72 1.71
#